data_0e9afe39aa1c69a85bf690f307f4936b
#
_entry.id   0e9afe39aa1c69a85bf690f307f4936b
#
_cell.length_a   1.000
_cell.length_b   1.000
_cell.length_c   1.000
_cell.angle_alpha   90.00
_cell.angle_beta   90.00
_cell.angle_gamma   90.00
#
_symmetry.space_group_name_H-M   'P 1'
#
loop_
_entity.id
_entity.type
_entity.pdbx_description
1 polymer ?
#
loop_
_entity_poly.entity_id
_entity_poly.type
_entity_poly.pdbx_seq_one_letter_code
_entity_poly.pdbx_strand_id
1 'polypeptide(L)' 'MKKIICKKEYDTEASTVVKKFTSGEFGDPAGYEETLYVTEGGSYFLYVNGGAESKYKKEDIKRMSEKTAKEFLEKA' A
#
# COMPACT_ATOMS: atom_id res chain seq x y z
N MET A 1 -2.63 6.52 -8.22
CA MET A 1 -1.96 5.40 -8.90
C MET A 1 -2.91 4.26 -9.18
N LYS A 2 -2.71 3.56 -10.26
CA LYS A 2 -3.57 2.46 -10.69
C LYS A 2 -2.74 1.31 -11.22
N LYS A 3 -3.13 0.08 -10.90
CA LYS A 3 -2.43 -1.11 -11.38
C LYS A 3 -3.44 -2.23 -11.62
N ILE A 4 -3.23 -3.01 -12.68
CA ILE A 4 -4.07 -4.17 -12.99
C ILE A 4 -3.29 -5.43 -12.60
N ILE A 5 -3.88 -6.22 -11.70
CA ILE A 5 -3.30 -7.49 -11.21
C ILE A 5 -4.36 -8.56 -11.37
N CYS A 6 -4.03 -9.64 -12.07
CA CYS A 6 -4.96 -10.77 -12.29
C CYS A 6 -6.30 -10.31 -12.88
N LYS A 7 -6.27 -9.42 -13.87
CA LYS A 7 -7.44 -8.86 -14.55
C LYS A 7 -8.33 -7.98 -13.66
N LYS A 8 -7.84 -7.62 -12.47
CA LYS A 8 -8.56 -6.73 -11.56
C LYS A 8 -7.80 -5.41 -11.41
N GLU A 9 -8.53 -4.31 -11.52
CA GLU A 9 -7.96 -2.97 -11.39
C GLU A 9 -7.93 -2.54 -9.93
N TYR A 10 -6.76 -2.07 -9.49
CA TYR A 10 -6.56 -1.50 -8.18
C TYR A 10 -6.16 -0.04 -8.34
N ASP A 11 -7.03 0.86 -7.88
CA ASP A 11 -6.85 2.30 -8.06
C ASP A 11 -6.95 3.00 -6.71
N THR A 12 -5.88 3.69 -6.32
CA THR A 12 -5.83 4.41 -5.04
C THR A 12 -6.86 5.54 -4.97
N GLU A 13 -7.20 6.15 -6.11
CA GLU A 13 -8.19 7.23 -6.16
C GLU A 13 -9.62 6.74 -6.02
N ALA A 14 -9.90 5.51 -6.46
CA ALA A 14 -11.23 4.91 -6.39
C ALA A 14 -11.44 4.04 -5.16
N SER A 15 -10.45 3.98 -4.27
CA SER A 15 -10.46 3.11 -3.10
C SER A 15 -10.44 3.91 -1.81
N THR A 16 -10.80 3.27 -0.71
CA THR A 16 -10.83 3.90 0.61
C THR A 16 -9.56 3.54 1.39
N VAL A 17 -8.93 4.54 2.00
CA VAL A 17 -7.77 4.32 2.89
C VAL A 17 -8.26 3.64 4.17
N VAL A 18 -7.69 2.49 4.49
CA VAL A 18 -7.97 1.78 5.74
C VAL A 18 -6.96 2.18 6.81
N LYS A 19 -5.67 2.14 6.46
CA LYS A 19 -4.61 2.55 7.37
C LYS A 19 -3.37 2.96 6.59
N LYS A 20 -2.66 3.96 7.11
CA LYS A 20 -1.38 4.41 6.56
C LYS A 20 -0.28 4.19 7.60
N PHE A 21 0.81 3.60 7.17
CA PHE A 21 2.00 3.38 7.98
C PHE A 21 3.19 4.05 7.29
N THR A 22 3.99 4.79 8.05
CA THR A 22 5.19 5.44 7.53
C THR A 22 6.39 5.04 8.39
N SER A 23 7.54 4.89 7.75
CA SER A 23 8.82 4.61 8.42
C SER A 23 9.84 5.63 7.97
N GLY A 24 10.64 6.14 8.91
CA GLY A 24 11.61 7.19 8.64
C GLY A 24 10.99 8.58 8.67
N GLU A 25 11.83 9.60 8.56
CA GLU A 25 11.40 10.99 8.54
C GLU A 25 11.18 11.49 7.12
N PHE A 26 10.42 12.55 6.97
CA PHE A 26 10.22 13.18 5.68
C PHE A 26 11.57 13.59 5.07
N GLY A 27 11.80 13.16 3.83
CA GLY A 27 13.06 13.41 3.14
C GLY A 27 14.17 12.39 3.41
N ASP A 28 13.92 11.42 4.28
CA ASP A 28 14.88 10.33 4.53
C ASP A 28 14.92 9.39 3.32
N PRO A 29 16.07 9.22 2.63
CA PRO A 29 16.14 8.34 1.47
C PRO A 29 15.88 6.86 1.80
N ALA A 30 16.02 6.45 3.05
CA ALA A 30 15.70 5.10 3.51
C ALA A 30 14.27 5.00 4.05
N GLY A 31 13.54 6.10 4.16
CA GLY A 31 12.17 6.14 4.62
C GLY A 31 11.20 5.62 3.56
N TYR A 32 10.08 5.05 4.00
CA TYR A 32 9.06 4.55 3.11
C TYR A 32 7.66 4.68 3.74
N GLU A 33 6.63 4.53 2.91
CA GLU A 33 5.26 4.50 3.38
C GLU A 33 4.50 3.31 2.80
N GLU A 34 3.59 2.79 3.60
CA GLU A 34 2.70 1.69 3.21
C GLU A 34 1.27 2.11 3.56
N THR A 35 0.39 2.11 2.58
CA THR A 35 -1.01 2.49 2.79
C THR A 35 -1.92 1.35 2.38
N LEU A 36 -2.71 0.87 3.33
CA LEU A 36 -3.69 -0.19 3.06
C LEU A 36 -4.98 0.43 2.57
N TYR A 37 -5.45 -0.02 1.41
CA TYR A 37 -6.70 0.41 0.79
C TYR A 37 -7.68 -0.75 0.70
N VAL A 38 -8.95 -0.41 0.64
CA VAL A 38 -10.00 -1.37 0.29
C VAL A 38 -10.79 -0.82 -0.90
N THR A 39 -11.05 -1.66 -1.90
CA THR A 39 -11.85 -1.30 -3.06
C THR A 39 -13.33 -1.38 -2.73
N GLU A 40 -14.18 -0.83 -3.62
CA GLU A 40 -15.63 -0.90 -3.46
C GLU A 40 -16.13 -2.35 -3.38
N GLY A 41 -15.45 -3.26 -4.04
CA GLY A 41 -15.80 -4.69 -4.00
C GLY A 41 -15.31 -5.44 -2.76
N GLY A 42 -14.66 -4.74 -1.82
CA GLY A 42 -14.15 -5.36 -0.60
C GLY A 42 -12.79 -6.03 -0.74
N SER A 43 -12.05 -5.71 -1.80
CA SER A 43 -10.71 -6.25 -2.01
C SER A 43 -9.66 -5.33 -1.42
N TYR A 44 -8.69 -5.90 -0.74
CA TYR A 44 -7.60 -5.15 -0.13
C TYR A 44 -6.37 -5.10 -1.01
N PHE A 45 -5.67 -3.98 -0.97
CA PHE A 45 -4.36 -3.86 -1.59
C PHE A 45 -3.50 -2.89 -0.80
N LEU A 46 -2.19 -3.03 -0.94
CA LEU A 46 -1.21 -2.19 -0.27
C LEU A 46 -0.52 -1.31 -1.30
N TYR A 47 -0.61 0.00 -1.13
CA TYR A 47 0.18 0.96 -1.88
C TYR A 47 1.48 1.22 -1.12
N VAL A 48 2.62 1.10 -1.80
CA VAL A 48 3.94 1.30 -1.20
C VAL A 48 4.73 2.33 -1.99
N ASN A 49 5.50 3.12 -1.27
CA ASN A 49 6.35 4.13 -1.87
C ASN A 49 7.48 4.46 -0.89
N GLY A 50 8.65 4.81 -1.40
CA GLY A 50 9.77 5.15 -0.53
C GLY A 50 10.89 5.85 -1.28
N GLY A 51 11.95 6.19 -0.54
CA GLY A 51 13.14 6.80 -1.10
C GLY A 51 14.02 5.81 -1.84
N ALA A 52 15.06 6.32 -2.50
CA ALA A 52 15.96 5.52 -3.34
C ALA A 52 16.72 4.43 -2.57
N GLU A 53 16.94 4.63 -1.28
CA GLU A 53 17.64 3.67 -0.42
C GLU A 53 16.68 2.86 0.47
N SER A 54 15.37 3.04 0.29
CA SER A 54 14.38 2.33 1.07
C SER A 54 14.10 0.93 0.52
N LYS A 55 13.33 0.18 1.30
CA LYS A 55 12.77 -1.11 0.91
C LYS A 55 11.96 -1.00 -0.39
N TYR A 56 11.33 0.14 -0.63
CA TYR A 56 10.53 0.41 -1.83
C TYR A 56 11.16 1.55 -2.62
N LYS A 57 11.99 1.20 -3.58
CA LYS A 57 12.72 2.19 -4.40
C LYS A 57 11.82 2.99 -5.35
N LYS A 58 10.63 2.49 -5.63
CA LYS A 58 9.61 3.15 -6.45
C LYS A 58 8.23 2.76 -5.96
N GLU A 59 7.23 3.56 -6.28
CA GLU A 59 5.86 3.24 -5.92
C GLU A 59 5.37 1.95 -6.59
N ASP A 60 4.55 1.19 -5.87
CA ASP A 60 3.97 -0.04 -6.37
C ASP A 60 2.66 -0.34 -5.62
N ILE A 61 1.87 -1.25 -6.18
CA ILE A 61 0.65 -1.74 -5.57
C ILE A 61 0.77 -3.25 -5.46
N LYS A 62 0.48 -3.77 -4.26
CA LYS A 62 0.49 -5.21 -3.98
C LYS A 62 -0.88 -5.62 -3.48
N ARG A 63 -1.50 -6.61 -4.13
CA ARG A 63 -2.79 -7.11 -3.65
C ARG A 63 -2.60 -7.85 -2.33
N MET A 64 -3.62 -7.78 -1.47
CA MET A 64 -3.61 -8.46 -0.18
C MET A 64 -4.90 -9.23 -0.01
N SER A 65 -4.81 -10.40 0.63
CA SER A 65 -6.00 -11.12 1.09
C SER A 65 -6.53 -10.45 2.36
N GLU A 66 -7.77 -10.72 2.70
CA GLU A 66 -8.37 -10.21 3.94
C GLU A 66 -7.53 -10.61 5.16
N LYS A 67 -7.03 -11.84 5.19
CA LYS A 67 -6.18 -12.31 6.28
C LYS A 67 -4.90 -11.50 6.39
N THR A 68 -4.22 -11.26 5.27
CA THR A 68 -2.98 -10.48 5.23
C THR A 68 -3.25 -9.03 5.62
N ALA A 69 -4.36 -8.46 5.18
CA ALA A 69 -4.75 -7.10 5.54
C ALA A 69 -4.98 -6.96 7.05
N LYS A 70 -5.62 -7.93 7.66
CA LYS A 70 -5.83 -7.95 9.12
C LYS A 70 -4.50 -8.04 9.86
N GLU A 71 -3.57 -8.87 9.39
CA GLU A 71 -2.24 -8.99 9.98
C GLU A 71 -1.47 -7.67 9.88
N PHE A 72 -1.59 -6.98 8.76
CA PHE A 72 -0.98 -5.66 8.58
C PHE A 72 -1.54 -4.65 9.59
N LEU A 73 -2.86 -4.64 9.80
CA LEU A 73 -3.51 -3.75 10.75
C LEU A 73 -3.07 -4.01 12.19
N GLU A 74 -2.79 -5.26 12.53
CA GLU A 74 -2.31 -5.62 13.87
C GLU A 74 -0.88 -5.16 14.11
N LYS A 75 -0.05 -5.11 13.06
CA LYS A 75 1.34 -4.68 13.16
C LYS A 75 1.50 -3.16 13.18
N ALA A 76 0.58 -2.46 12.57
CA ALA A 76 0.70 -1.01 12.36
C ALA A 76 0.19 -0.15 13.53
#